data_c3c90186460af24297f1533ad843d62a
#
_entry.id   c3c90186460af24297f1533ad843d62a
#
_cell.length_a   1.000
_cell.length_b   1.000
_cell.length_c   1.000
_cell.angle_alpha   90.00
_cell.angle_beta   90.00
_cell.angle_gamma   90.00
#
_symmetry.space_group_name_H-M   'P 1'
#
loop_
_entity.id
_entity.type
_entity.pdbx_description
1 polymer ?
#
loop_
_entity_poly.entity_id
_entity_poly.type
_entity_poly.pdbx_seq_one_letter_code
_entity_poly.pdbx_strand_id
1 'polypeptide(L)'
;MLKRTLYHFHFCCGLGGGAAGFNRARPRVGNVEAHWECLGGIDVDPAGLRDFERLAGVPGTLLDLFTRDQYIRFHGTEPPAGWREATPEDIRRAAGGRRPDAVFISSPCKGASGLLSEKMSLTPKYQALNELTLRCIWLMGEAWADDPVPLIVFENVPRLASRGRHLLDQINSLLGGFGYAVAKTTHDCGELGGLAQSRKRFLLVARHVEKVPPSCTSQRRRACAPSATSSAACRFPATSRPPAQCTAYRPCSGRPGCASPWCAPAATGAA
;
A
#
# COMPACT_ATOMS: atom_id res chain seq x y z
N MET A 1 -1.94 -29.19 15.52
CA MET A 1 -1.54 -28.09 14.64
C MET A 1 -0.84 -27.04 15.48
N LEU A 2 0.40 -26.72 15.12
CA LEU A 2 1.19 -25.70 15.83
C LEU A 2 0.75 -24.31 15.39
N LYS A 3 0.57 -23.39 16.34
CA LYS A 3 0.26 -21.98 16.07
C LYS A 3 1.51 -21.14 16.23
N ARG A 4 1.73 -20.18 15.32
CA ARG A 4 2.84 -19.23 15.38
C ARG A 4 2.31 -17.81 15.18
N THR A 5 2.72 -16.89 16.05
CA THR A 5 2.49 -15.45 15.87
C THR A 5 3.62 -14.87 15.04
N LEU A 6 3.27 -14.08 14.05
CA LEU A 6 4.17 -13.28 13.23
C LEU A 6 3.77 -11.81 13.36
N TYR A 7 4.74 -10.92 13.31
CA TYR A 7 4.54 -9.50 13.52
C TYR A 7 4.76 -8.72 12.24
N HIS A 8 3.92 -7.70 12.00
CA HIS A 8 4.10 -6.82 10.86
C HIS A 8 4.06 -5.34 11.25
N PHE A 9 4.71 -4.51 10.45
CA PHE A 9 4.79 -3.05 10.61
C PHE A 9 4.60 -2.35 9.27
N HIS A 10 4.07 -1.11 9.26
CA HIS A 10 3.66 -0.42 8.04
C HIS A 10 4.29 0.96 7.90
N PHE A 11 4.90 1.23 6.76
CA PHE A 11 5.32 2.57 6.32
C PHE A 11 4.29 3.14 5.36
N CYS A 12 3.94 4.43 5.52
CA CYS A 12 2.88 5.11 4.77
C CYS A 12 1.59 4.29 4.84
N CYS A 13 1.16 4.01 6.06
CA CYS A 13 0.13 3.00 6.34
C CYS A 13 -1.29 3.41 5.90
N GLY A 14 -1.51 4.70 5.60
CA GLY A 14 -2.80 5.24 5.19
C GLY A 14 -3.93 4.84 6.14
N LEU A 15 -5.04 4.37 5.58
CA LEU A 15 -6.22 3.92 6.36
C LEU A 15 -6.05 2.54 7.02
N GLY A 16 -4.92 1.84 6.82
CA GLY A 16 -4.72 0.52 7.43
C GLY A 16 -5.23 -0.69 6.63
N GLY A 17 -5.57 -0.54 5.35
CA GLY A 17 -6.03 -1.66 4.52
C GLY A 17 -5.02 -2.81 4.44
N GLY A 18 -3.73 -2.50 4.33
CA GLY A 18 -2.65 -3.49 4.38
C GLY A 18 -2.61 -4.22 5.72
N ALA A 19 -2.69 -3.49 6.83
CA ALA A 19 -2.69 -4.06 8.18
C ALA A 19 -3.89 -4.99 8.42
N ALA A 20 -5.08 -4.57 8.01
CA ALA A 20 -6.28 -5.40 8.08
C ALA A 20 -6.14 -6.69 7.25
N GLY A 21 -5.46 -6.62 6.09
CA GLY A 21 -5.16 -7.78 5.26
C GLY A 21 -4.23 -8.77 5.96
N PHE A 22 -3.13 -8.30 6.55
CA PHE A 22 -2.23 -9.13 7.34
C PHE A 22 -2.96 -9.75 8.54
N ASN A 23 -3.65 -8.97 9.36
CA ASN A 23 -4.36 -9.45 10.55
C ASN A 23 -5.39 -10.54 10.25
N ARG A 24 -5.98 -10.55 9.04
CA ARG A 24 -6.94 -11.58 8.60
C ARG A 24 -6.29 -12.81 8.01
N ALA A 25 -5.04 -12.71 7.60
CA ALA A 25 -4.34 -13.82 6.96
C ALA A 25 -4.06 -14.95 7.97
N ARG A 26 -4.29 -16.19 7.54
CA ARG A 26 -3.99 -17.40 8.31
C ARG A 26 -3.20 -18.35 7.42
N PRO A 27 -1.92 -18.02 7.12
CA PRO A 27 -1.09 -18.87 6.28
C PRO A 27 -0.81 -20.20 6.98
N ARG A 28 -0.83 -21.26 6.18
CA ARG A 28 -0.62 -22.61 6.68
C ARG A 28 0.44 -23.32 5.84
N VAL A 29 1.43 -23.89 6.52
CA VAL A 29 2.49 -24.70 5.91
C VAL A 29 2.65 -25.97 6.73
N GLY A 30 2.34 -27.13 6.10
CA GLY A 30 2.31 -28.39 6.80
C GLY A 30 1.35 -28.38 7.99
N ASN A 31 1.85 -28.68 9.19
CA ASN A 31 1.10 -28.67 10.45
C ASN A 31 1.22 -27.34 11.22
N VAL A 32 1.85 -26.31 10.65
CA VAL A 32 2.00 -24.99 11.26
C VAL A 32 1.00 -24.02 10.64
N GLU A 33 0.22 -23.35 11.48
CA GLU A 33 -0.63 -22.22 11.12
C GLU A 33 -0.09 -20.97 11.79
N ALA A 34 0.09 -19.89 11.01
CA ALA A 34 0.49 -18.61 11.53
C ALA A 34 -0.68 -17.63 11.55
N HIS A 35 -0.66 -16.71 12.50
CA HIS A 35 -1.47 -15.51 12.53
C HIS A 35 -0.57 -14.29 12.63
N TRP A 36 -1.05 -13.16 12.15
CA TRP A 36 -0.31 -11.93 12.12
C TRP A 36 -0.86 -10.94 13.15
N GLU A 37 0.05 -10.23 13.81
CA GLU A 37 -0.25 -9.13 14.72
C GLU A 37 0.46 -7.86 14.28
N CYS A 38 -0.27 -6.75 14.22
CA CYS A 38 0.28 -5.45 13.85
C CYS A 38 1.08 -4.87 15.02
N LEU A 39 2.31 -4.42 14.77
CA LEU A 39 3.09 -3.67 15.75
C LEU A 39 2.80 -2.17 15.71
N GLY A 40 2.33 -1.66 14.56
CA GLY A 40 2.06 -0.26 14.33
C GLY A 40 2.20 0.14 12.87
N GLY A 41 2.06 1.43 12.61
CA GLY A 41 2.26 2.02 11.30
C GLY A 41 2.60 3.50 11.41
N ILE A 42 3.20 4.03 10.37
CA ILE A 42 3.60 5.43 10.28
C ILE A 42 2.90 6.09 9.08
N ASP A 43 2.34 7.26 9.31
CA ASP A 43 1.79 8.12 8.26
C ASP A 43 1.87 9.60 8.69
N VAL A 44 1.65 10.52 7.73
CA VAL A 44 1.57 11.97 7.98
C VAL A 44 0.12 12.47 8.05
N ASP A 45 -0.86 11.62 7.73
CA ASP A 45 -2.28 11.98 7.77
C ASP A 45 -2.94 11.54 9.09
N PRO A 46 -3.24 12.48 10.01
CA PRO A 46 -3.87 12.13 11.28
C PRO A 46 -5.28 11.57 11.12
N ALA A 47 -5.98 11.88 10.01
CA ALA A 47 -7.29 11.28 9.73
C ALA A 47 -7.14 9.81 9.33
N GLY A 48 -6.20 9.52 8.43
CA GLY A 48 -5.84 8.16 8.04
C GLY A 48 -5.40 7.31 9.23
N LEU A 49 -4.61 7.88 10.14
CA LEU A 49 -4.15 7.17 11.34
C LEU A 49 -5.28 6.78 12.30
N ARG A 50 -6.34 7.58 12.42
CA ARG A 50 -7.54 7.18 13.20
C ARG A 50 -8.25 5.97 12.61
N ASP A 51 -8.31 5.89 11.30
CA ASP A 51 -8.89 4.72 10.62
C ASP A 51 -7.94 3.53 10.66
N PHE A 52 -6.62 3.78 10.57
CA PHE A 52 -5.60 2.74 10.77
C PHE A 52 -5.77 2.06 12.13
N GLU A 53 -5.90 2.82 13.21
CA GLU A 53 -6.09 2.27 14.56
C GLU A 53 -7.32 1.35 14.63
N ARG A 54 -8.44 1.76 14.03
CA ARG A 54 -9.67 0.95 13.98
C ARG A 54 -9.49 -0.37 13.21
N LEU A 55 -8.74 -0.33 12.10
CA LEU A 55 -8.55 -1.48 11.21
C LEU A 55 -7.40 -2.39 11.63
N ALA A 56 -6.32 -1.82 12.17
CA ALA A 56 -5.13 -2.55 12.60
C ALA A 56 -5.25 -3.07 14.03
N GLY A 57 -6.07 -2.42 14.88
CA GLY A 57 -6.22 -2.75 16.29
C GLY A 57 -5.08 -2.21 17.17
N VAL A 58 -4.20 -1.36 16.60
CA VAL A 58 -3.08 -0.73 17.30
C VAL A 58 -2.93 0.71 16.81
N PRO A 59 -2.41 1.64 17.63
CA PRO A 59 -2.25 3.03 17.21
C PRO A 59 -1.22 3.16 16.07
N GLY A 60 -1.46 4.14 15.19
CA GLY A 60 -0.47 4.61 14.24
C GLY A 60 0.35 5.77 14.80
N THR A 61 1.54 5.97 14.26
CA THR A 61 2.45 7.05 14.64
C THR A 61 2.41 8.16 13.60
N LEU A 62 2.06 9.37 14.04
CA LEU A 62 2.14 10.57 13.20
C LEU A 62 3.62 10.99 13.09
N LEU A 63 4.24 10.75 11.94
CA LEU A 63 5.65 11.03 11.72
C LEU A 63 5.90 11.29 10.23
N ASP A 64 6.55 12.42 9.94
CA ASP A 64 7.04 12.74 8.61
C ASP A 64 8.36 11.98 8.37
N LEU A 65 8.42 11.26 7.26
CA LEU A 65 9.58 10.45 6.88
C LEU A 65 10.50 11.16 5.88
N PHE A 66 10.17 12.37 5.44
CA PHE A 66 11.04 13.14 4.56
C PHE A 66 12.38 13.49 5.22
N THR A 67 13.42 13.60 4.41
CA THR A 67 14.58 14.41 4.77
C THR A 67 14.22 15.89 4.67
N ARG A 68 15.04 16.79 5.28
CA ARG A 68 14.82 18.24 5.17
C ARG A 68 14.75 18.71 3.71
N ASP A 69 15.67 18.22 2.88
CA ASP A 69 15.69 18.51 1.45
C ASP A 69 14.42 18.03 0.73
N GLN A 70 13.98 16.79 1.00
CA GLN A 70 12.72 16.27 0.46
C GLN A 70 11.51 17.10 0.90
N TYR A 71 11.49 17.52 2.18
CA TYR A 71 10.44 18.38 2.72
C TYR A 71 10.36 19.70 1.94
N ILE A 72 11.48 20.40 1.79
CA ILE A 72 11.57 21.67 1.06
C ILE A 72 11.13 21.50 -0.40
N ARG A 73 11.64 20.48 -1.09
CA ARG A 73 11.24 20.19 -2.48
C ARG A 73 9.76 19.87 -2.64
N PHE A 74 9.17 19.22 -1.64
CA PHE A 74 7.75 18.84 -1.69
C PHE A 74 6.82 19.99 -1.32
N HIS A 75 7.11 20.73 -0.24
CA HIS A 75 6.26 21.79 0.29
C HIS A 75 6.56 23.18 -0.30
N GLY A 76 7.77 23.40 -0.82
CA GLY A 76 8.23 24.70 -1.31
C GLY A 76 8.63 25.66 -0.20
N THR A 77 8.69 25.22 1.04
CA THR A 77 9.01 26.02 2.23
C THR A 77 9.86 25.21 3.19
N GLU A 78 10.60 25.93 4.05
CA GLU A 78 11.30 25.31 5.17
C GLU A 78 10.33 24.59 6.13
N PRO A 79 10.77 23.52 6.78
CA PRO A 79 9.98 22.88 7.82
C PRO A 79 9.68 23.83 8.98
N PRO A 80 8.52 23.65 9.68
CA PRO A 80 8.18 24.48 10.82
C PRO A 80 9.17 24.29 11.98
N ALA A 81 9.19 25.26 12.89
CA ALA A 81 9.99 25.17 14.12
C ALA A 81 9.63 23.89 14.89
N GLY A 82 10.68 23.17 15.34
CA GLY A 82 10.52 21.90 16.06
C GLY A 82 10.41 20.67 15.17
N TRP A 83 10.26 20.82 13.85
CA TRP A 83 10.34 19.68 12.94
C TRP A 83 11.78 19.13 12.89
N ARG A 84 11.92 17.83 12.85
CA ARG A 84 13.21 17.15 12.64
C ARG A 84 13.04 15.95 11.73
N GLU A 85 14.11 15.53 11.13
CA GLU A 85 14.12 14.30 10.35
C GLU A 85 13.84 13.07 11.25
N ALA A 86 13.08 12.14 10.72
CA ALA A 86 12.89 10.83 11.33
C ALA A 86 14.21 10.05 11.38
N THR A 87 14.44 9.36 12.50
CA THR A 87 15.61 8.53 12.75
C THR A 87 15.24 7.05 12.81
N PRO A 88 16.21 6.13 12.65
CA PRO A 88 15.98 4.70 12.87
C PRO A 88 15.38 4.39 14.25
N GLU A 89 15.74 5.15 15.29
CA GLU A 89 15.19 5.00 16.62
C GLU A 89 13.69 5.35 16.70
N ASP A 90 13.24 6.36 15.94
CA ASP A 90 11.82 6.68 15.85
C ASP A 90 11.03 5.52 15.23
N ILE A 91 11.62 4.83 14.25
CA ILE A 91 11.01 3.66 13.64
C ILE A 91 10.90 2.50 14.64
N ARG A 92 11.98 2.23 15.40
CA ARG A 92 11.96 1.21 16.47
C ARG A 92 10.88 1.53 17.52
N ARG A 93 10.80 2.79 17.93
CA ARG A 93 9.79 3.25 18.89
C ARG A 93 8.36 3.09 18.35
N ALA A 94 8.12 3.45 17.09
CA ALA A 94 6.83 3.28 16.43
C ALA A 94 6.40 1.81 16.31
N ALA A 95 7.37 0.88 16.29
CA ALA A 95 7.14 -0.57 16.31
C ALA A 95 7.12 -1.15 17.76
N GLY A 96 7.04 -0.30 18.79
CA GLY A 96 7.03 -0.72 20.21
C GLY A 96 8.33 -1.40 20.65
N GLY A 97 9.47 -1.05 20.04
CA GLY A 97 10.78 -1.64 20.35
C GLY A 97 10.96 -3.07 19.83
N ARG A 98 10.00 -3.61 19.08
CA ARG A 98 10.02 -4.98 18.57
C ARG A 98 10.36 -5.01 17.09
N ARG A 99 11.21 -5.98 16.68
CA ARG A 99 11.46 -6.25 15.26
C ARG A 99 10.26 -6.98 14.64
N PRO A 100 9.71 -6.49 13.51
CA PRO A 100 8.67 -7.20 12.78
C PRO A 100 9.22 -8.38 11.96
N ASP A 101 8.39 -9.38 11.68
CA ASP A 101 8.69 -10.46 10.74
C ASP A 101 8.43 -10.03 9.29
N ALA A 102 7.55 -9.06 9.09
CA ALA A 102 7.31 -8.45 7.80
C ALA A 102 7.11 -6.94 7.93
N VAL A 103 7.66 -6.19 6.96
CA VAL A 103 7.40 -4.75 6.78
C VAL A 103 6.63 -4.55 5.48
N PHE A 104 5.56 -3.76 5.55
CA PHE A 104 4.78 -3.35 4.40
C PHE A 104 5.02 -1.87 4.12
N ILE A 105 5.39 -1.55 2.88
CA ILE A 105 5.66 -0.17 2.43
C ILE A 105 4.70 0.14 1.29
N SER A 106 3.84 1.16 1.45
CA SER A 106 2.95 1.65 0.40
C SER A 106 3.09 3.16 0.19
N SER A 107 4.34 3.57 -0.06
CA SER A 107 4.68 4.97 -0.28
C SER A 107 3.96 5.57 -1.50
N PRO A 108 3.56 6.85 -1.44
CA PRO A 108 2.89 7.51 -2.55
C PRO A 108 3.81 7.63 -3.77
N CYS A 109 3.31 7.25 -4.95
CA CYS A 109 4.06 7.36 -6.20
C CYS A 109 3.27 8.13 -7.27
N LYS A 110 2.79 9.31 -6.93
CA LYS A 110 2.01 10.13 -7.88
C LYS A 110 2.76 10.39 -9.18
N GLY A 111 4.08 10.55 -9.14
CA GLY A 111 4.93 10.72 -10.33
C GLY A 111 4.91 9.52 -11.28
N ALA A 112 4.79 8.30 -10.79
CA ALA A 112 4.76 7.09 -11.60
C ALA A 112 3.33 6.61 -11.95
N SER A 113 2.29 7.16 -11.33
CA SER A 113 0.90 6.66 -11.46
C SER A 113 0.28 6.89 -12.84
N GLY A 114 0.83 7.82 -13.64
CA GLY A 114 0.27 8.22 -14.94
C GLY A 114 -0.97 9.13 -14.83
N LEU A 115 -1.32 9.56 -13.64
CA LEU A 115 -2.31 10.62 -13.40
C LEU A 115 -1.76 12.01 -13.72
N LEU A 116 -0.43 12.12 -13.78
CA LEU A 116 0.29 13.34 -14.12
C LEU A 116 0.93 13.23 -15.50
N SER A 117 1.05 14.36 -16.19
CA SER A 117 1.88 14.46 -17.38
C SER A 117 3.33 14.14 -17.05
N GLU A 118 4.10 13.73 -18.04
CA GLU A 118 5.53 13.40 -17.84
C GLU A 118 6.32 14.58 -17.30
N LYS A 119 6.08 15.79 -17.83
CA LYS A 119 6.70 17.04 -17.34
C LYS A 119 6.41 17.28 -15.86
N MET A 120 5.17 17.08 -15.43
CA MET A 120 4.79 17.24 -14.02
C MET A 120 5.43 16.19 -13.13
N SER A 121 5.54 14.95 -13.59
CA SER A 121 6.15 13.86 -12.81
C SER A 121 7.65 14.08 -12.53
N LEU A 122 8.32 14.85 -13.36
CA LEU A 122 9.75 15.20 -13.22
C LEU A 122 9.99 16.43 -12.33
N THR A 123 8.94 17.09 -11.82
CA THR A 123 9.13 18.24 -10.94
C THR A 123 9.73 17.82 -9.58
N PRO A 124 10.51 18.70 -8.92
CA PRO A 124 11.15 18.40 -7.63
C PRO A 124 10.17 17.85 -6.59
N LYS A 125 8.94 18.37 -6.57
CA LYS A 125 7.85 17.93 -5.67
C LYS A 125 7.55 16.43 -5.81
N TYR A 126 7.38 15.95 -7.05
CA TYR A 126 7.02 14.54 -7.27
C TYR A 126 8.22 13.61 -7.21
N GLN A 127 9.43 14.13 -7.49
CA GLN A 127 10.66 13.39 -7.26
C GLN A 127 10.89 13.16 -5.76
N ALA A 128 10.66 14.14 -4.90
CA ALA A 128 10.71 13.97 -3.45
C ALA A 128 9.78 12.84 -2.96
N LEU A 129 8.55 12.72 -3.51
CA LEU A 129 7.64 11.62 -3.20
C LEU A 129 8.15 10.26 -3.68
N ASN A 130 8.81 10.20 -4.83
CA ASN A 130 9.40 8.95 -5.32
C ASN A 130 10.56 8.51 -4.44
N GLU A 131 11.41 9.45 -4.03
CA GLU A 131 12.56 9.22 -3.15
C GLU A 131 12.14 8.85 -1.72
N LEU A 132 10.93 9.20 -1.29
CA LEU A 132 10.38 8.77 0.00
C LEU A 132 10.40 7.25 0.15
N THR A 133 10.21 6.50 -0.93
CA THR A 133 10.32 5.03 -0.91
C THR A 133 11.73 4.58 -0.48
N LEU A 134 12.76 5.21 -1.04
CA LEU A 134 14.15 4.90 -0.68
C LEU A 134 14.42 5.26 0.79
N ARG A 135 13.88 6.38 1.25
CA ARG A 135 14.00 6.80 2.65
C ARG A 135 13.33 5.81 3.60
N CYS A 136 12.11 5.32 3.26
CA CYS A 136 11.45 4.27 4.05
C CYS A 136 12.29 3.00 4.15
N ILE A 137 12.86 2.55 3.03
CA ILE A 137 13.71 1.35 3.00
C ILE A 137 14.99 1.55 3.81
N TRP A 138 15.63 2.72 3.68
CA TRP A 138 16.83 3.04 4.44
C TRP A 138 16.55 3.08 5.95
N LEU A 139 15.51 3.82 6.37
CA LEU A 139 15.12 3.91 7.78
C LEU A 139 14.81 2.52 8.37
N MET A 140 14.11 1.68 7.61
CA MET A 140 13.81 0.30 7.99
C MET A 140 15.08 -0.54 8.13
N GLY A 141 16.00 -0.47 7.15
CA GLY A 141 17.26 -1.22 7.16
C GLY A 141 18.13 -0.84 8.36
N GLU A 142 18.30 0.46 8.62
CA GLU A 142 19.07 0.96 9.75
C GLU A 142 18.37 0.68 11.11
N ALA A 143 17.04 0.73 11.16
CA ALA A 143 16.31 0.47 12.40
C ALA A 143 16.55 -0.95 12.94
N TRP A 144 16.74 -1.91 12.06
CA TRP A 144 16.94 -3.33 12.40
C TRP A 144 18.21 -3.90 11.75
N ALA A 145 19.29 -3.10 11.68
CA ALA A 145 20.55 -3.53 11.06
C ALA A 145 21.14 -4.77 11.74
N ASP A 146 21.09 -4.85 13.07
CA ASP A 146 21.64 -5.97 13.85
C ASP A 146 20.77 -7.24 13.76
N ASP A 147 19.47 -7.10 13.52
CA ASP A 147 18.54 -8.22 13.31
C ASP A 147 17.57 -7.89 12.19
N PRO A 148 17.97 -8.09 10.91
CA PRO A 148 17.22 -7.65 9.76
C PRO A 148 15.81 -8.25 9.67
N VAL A 149 14.86 -7.44 9.19
CA VAL A 149 13.48 -7.87 8.93
C VAL A 149 13.46 -9.01 7.92
N PRO A 150 12.86 -10.17 8.22
CA PRO A 150 12.87 -11.31 7.29
C PRO A 150 12.22 -11.03 5.93
N LEU A 151 11.12 -10.26 5.92
CA LEU A 151 10.31 -10.04 4.71
C LEU A 151 9.90 -8.58 4.55
N ILE A 152 10.05 -8.06 3.36
CA ILE A 152 9.55 -6.73 2.97
C ILE A 152 8.58 -6.90 1.82
N VAL A 153 7.43 -6.24 1.90
CA VAL A 153 6.46 -6.15 0.83
C VAL A 153 6.27 -4.68 0.48
N PHE A 154 6.68 -4.31 -0.72
CA PHE A 154 6.45 -2.98 -1.27
C PHE A 154 5.31 -3.05 -2.29
N GLU A 155 4.25 -2.28 -2.07
CA GLU A 155 3.07 -2.19 -2.93
C GLU A 155 3.06 -0.86 -3.68
N ASN A 156 2.71 -0.93 -4.97
CA ASN A 156 2.60 0.27 -5.78
C ASN A 156 1.74 0.05 -7.03
N VAL A 157 1.64 1.07 -7.89
CA VAL A 157 0.93 0.98 -9.17
C VAL A 157 1.76 0.24 -10.23
N PRO A 158 1.13 -0.53 -11.16
CA PRO A 158 1.86 -1.29 -12.19
C PRO A 158 2.77 -0.44 -13.07
N ARG A 159 2.41 0.82 -13.32
CA ARG A 159 3.22 1.76 -14.12
C ARG A 159 4.58 2.09 -13.52
N LEU A 160 4.80 1.82 -12.24
CA LEU A 160 6.12 1.93 -11.64
C LEU A 160 7.15 1.05 -12.37
N ALA A 161 6.75 -0.13 -12.83
CA ALA A 161 7.62 -1.05 -13.57
C ALA A 161 8.12 -0.48 -14.92
N SER A 162 7.39 0.46 -15.52
CA SER A 162 7.76 1.10 -16.80
C SER A 162 8.33 2.51 -16.62
N ARG A 163 7.57 3.41 -15.98
CA ARG A 163 7.97 4.82 -15.80
C ARG A 163 8.93 5.06 -14.64
N GLY A 164 8.92 4.18 -13.64
CA GLY A 164 9.76 4.27 -12.45
C GLY A 164 10.97 3.35 -12.46
N ARG A 165 11.47 2.92 -13.65
CA ARG A 165 12.58 1.95 -13.75
C ARG A 165 13.81 2.39 -12.97
N HIS A 166 14.23 3.64 -13.10
CA HIS A 166 15.37 4.18 -12.37
C HIS A 166 15.18 4.08 -10.84
N LEU A 167 13.99 4.43 -10.34
CA LEU A 167 13.67 4.27 -8.92
C LEU A 167 13.70 2.78 -8.49
N LEU A 168 13.19 1.88 -9.32
CA LEU A 168 13.25 0.44 -9.03
C LEU A 168 14.67 -0.10 -9.00
N ASP A 169 15.56 0.42 -9.84
CA ASP A 169 16.98 0.05 -9.84
C ASP A 169 17.67 0.54 -8.55
N GLN A 170 17.36 1.76 -8.11
CA GLN A 170 17.83 2.28 -6.82
C GLN A 170 17.29 1.46 -5.64
N ILE A 171 15.99 1.11 -5.65
CA ILE A 171 15.39 0.24 -4.64
C ILE A 171 16.09 -1.12 -4.59
N ASN A 172 16.35 -1.73 -5.75
CA ASN A 172 17.05 -3.02 -5.81
C ASN A 172 18.47 -2.93 -5.27
N SER A 173 19.20 -1.87 -5.64
CA SER A 173 20.57 -1.64 -5.15
C SER A 173 20.60 -1.46 -3.64
N LEU A 174 19.69 -0.64 -3.10
CA LEU A 174 19.60 -0.38 -1.66
C LEU A 174 19.23 -1.65 -0.88
N LEU A 175 18.20 -2.39 -1.33
CA LEU A 175 17.82 -3.66 -0.72
C LEU A 175 18.92 -4.71 -0.81
N GLY A 176 19.63 -4.77 -1.95
CA GLY A 176 20.79 -5.65 -2.10
C GLY A 176 21.90 -5.33 -1.12
N GLY A 177 22.17 -4.04 -0.86
CA GLY A 177 23.13 -3.58 0.15
C GLY A 177 22.76 -4.02 1.58
N PHE A 178 21.47 -4.15 1.88
CA PHE A 178 20.97 -4.68 3.15
C PHE A 178 20.81 -6.21 3.16
N GLY A 179 21.29 -6.93 2.16
CA GLY A 179 21.23 -8.40 2.12
C GLY A 179 19.90 -9.00 1.66
N TYR A 180 19.08 -8.26 0.92
CA TYR A 180 17.79 -8.77 0.43
C TYR A 180 17.85 -9.25 -1.02
N ALA A 181 17.23 -10.40 -1.28
CA ALA A 181 16.89 -10.87 -2.61
C ALA A 181 15.45 -10.47 -2.97
N VAL A 182 15.27 -9.95 -4.18
CA VAL A 182 14.04 -9.27 -4.62
C VAL A 182 13.32 -10.07 -5.70
N ALA A 183 12.00 -10.21 -5.56
CA ALA A 183 11.08 -10.68 -6.59
C ALA A 183 10.04 -9.60 -6.91
N LYS A 184 9.70 -9.43 -8.20
CA LYS A 184 8.74 -8.44 -8.68
C LYS A 184 7.60 -9.13 -9.39
N THR A 185 6.36 -8.75 -9.06
CA THR A 185 5.14 -9.32 -9.64
C THR A 185 4.08 -8.23 -9.82
N THR A 186 3.10 -8.52 -10.67
CA THR A 186 1.89 -7.70 -10.78
C THR A 186 0.68 -8.59 -10.60
N HIS A 187 -0.23 -8.19 -9.74
CA HIS A 187 -1.44 -8.95 -9.44
C HIS A 187 -2.68 -8.08 -9.64
N ASP A 188 -3.78 -8.72 -10.03
CA ASP A 188 -5.10 -8.12 -9.91
C ASP A 188 -5.68 -8.48 -8.55
N CYS A 189 -5.85 -7.47 -7.70
CA CYS A 189 -6.40 -7.64 -6.36
C CYS A 189 -7.86 -8.13 -6.39
N GLY A 190 -8.60 -7.85 -7.47
CA GLY A 190 -9.93 -8.40 -7.70
C GLY A 190 -9.89 -9.92 -7.85
N GLU A 191 -9.01 -10.42 -8.72
CA GLU A 191 -8.82 -11.87 -8.91
C GLU A 191 -8.35 -12.57 -7.63
N LEU A 192 -7.37 -11.97 -6.93
CA LEU A 192 -6.84 -12.56 -5.68
C LEU A 192 -7.84 -12.55 -4.54
N GLY A 193 -8.62 -11.47 -4.43
CA GLY A 193 -9.58 -11.26 -3.36
C GLY A 193 -10.99 -11.76 -3.65
N GLY A 194 -11.29 -12.19 -4.89
CA GLY A 194 -12.64 -12.55 -5.32
C GLY A 194 -13.59 -11.33 -5.39
N LEU A 195 -13.06 -10.13 -5.67
CA LEU A 195 -13.83 -8.89 -5.75
C LEU A 195 -14.36 -8.68 -7.18
N ALA A 196 -15.55 -8.09 -7.30
CA ALA A 196 -16.12 -7.65 -8.58
C ALA A 196 -15.44 -6.36 -9.12
N GLN A 197 -14.12 -6.26 -8.97
CA GLN A 197 -13.33 -5.11 -9.37
C GLN A 197 -11.98 -5.56 -9.90
N SER A 198 -11.55 -5.04 -11.05
CA SER A 198 -10.15 -5.18 -11.49
C SER A 198 -9.31 -4.05 -10.87
N ARG A 199 -8.31 -4.41 -10.07
CA ARG A 199 -7.40 -3.48 -9.41
C ARG A 199 -5.98 -4.02 -9.43
N LYS A 200 -5.26 -3.74 -10.50
CA LYS A 200 -3.88 -4.20 -10.67
C LYS A 200 -2.92 -3.46 -9.76
N ARG A 201 -2.03 -4.22 -9.10
CA ARG A 201 -0.98 -3.70 -8.23
C ARG A 201 0.35 -4.36 -8.52
N PHE A 202 1.39 -3.54 -8.52
CA PHE A 202 2.77 -3.98 -8.54
C PHE A 202 3.17 -4.33 -7.11
N LEU A 203 3.75 -5.50 -6.93
CA LEU A 203 4.34 -5.95 -5.68
C LEU A 203 5.82 -6.27 -5.90
N LEU A 204 6.64 -5.70 -5.04
CA LEU A 204 8.01 -6.11 -4.87
C LEU A 204 8.12 -6.80 -3.51
N VAL A 205 8.53 -8.05 -3.52
CA VAL A 205 8.74 -8.83 -2.30
C VAL A 205 10.23 -9.06 -2.15
N ALA A 206 10.78 -8.62 -1.03
CA ALA A 206 12.19 -8.81 -0.69
C ALA A 206 12.30 -9.70 0.54
N ARG A 207 13.13 -10.74 0.45
CA ARG A 207 13.48 -11.62 1.56
C ARG A 207 14.92 -11.41 1.96
N HIS A 208 15.21 -11.34 3.24
CA HIS A 208 16.58 -11.35 3.72
C HIS A 208 17.19 -12.74 3.49
N VAL A 209 18.35 -12.80 2.82
CA VAL A 209 18.89 -14.08 2.32
C VAL A 209 19.27 -15.06 3.42
N GLU A 210 19.69 -14.55 4.59
CA GLU A 210 20.06 -15.37 5.74
C GLU A 210 18.88 -15.77 6.63
N LYS A 211 17.77 -14.98 6.60
CA LYS A 211 16.59 -15.23 7.45
C LYS A 211 15.54 -16.10 6.77
N VAL A 212 15.42 -16.00 5.45
CA VAL A 212 14.38 -16.68 4.68
C VAL A 212 15.01 -17.41 3.49
N PRO A 213 14.95 -18.75 3.47
CA PRO A 213 15.49 -19.51 2.34
C PRO A 213 14.71 -19.22 1.05
N PRO A 214 15.32 -19.42 -0.12
CA PRO A 214 14.59 -19.36 -1.38
C PRO A 214 13.47 -20.38 -1.38
N SER A 215 12.23 -19.93 -1.62
CA SER A 215 11.06 -20.81 -1.71
C SER A 215 10.52 -20.83 -3.13
N CYS A 216 10.20 -22.00 -3.65
CA CYS A 216 9.41 -22.17 -4.87
C CYS A 216 7.95 -22.29 -4.47
N THR A 217 7.22 -21.20 -4.37
CA THR A 217 5.77 -21.22 -4.16
C THR A 217 5.05 -21.08 -5.50
N SER A 218 4.37 -22.15 -5.93
CA SER A 218 3.37 -22.03 -6.99
C SER A 218 2.12 -21.37 -6.41
N GLN A 219 1.72 -20.20 -6.91
CA GLN A 219 0.44 -19.59 -6.56
C GLN A 219 -0.69 -20.44 -7.14
N ARG A 220 -1.54 -21.00 -6.28
CA ARG A 220 -2.87 -21.45 -6.72
C ARG A 220 -3.72 -20.22 -6.99
N ARG A 221 -4.02 -19.93 -8.25
CA ARG A 221 -5.05 -18.97 -8.63
C ARG A 221 -6.39 -19.46 -8.08
N ARG A 222 -7.05 -18.64 -7.26
CA ARG A 222 -8.47 -18.88 -6.96
C ARG A 222 -9.24 -18.54 -8.24
N ALA A 223 -10.10 -19.44 -8.68
CA ALA A 223 -11.04 -19.16 -9.76
C ALA A 223 -11.88 -17.93 -9.33
N CYS A 224 -11.96 -16.91 -10.19
CA CYS A 224 -12.89 -15.80 -9.99
C CYS A 224 -14.29 -16.40 -9.85
N ALA A 225 -15.02 -16.00 -8.80
CA ALA A 225 -16.44 -16.32 -8.75
C ALA A 225 -17.11 -15.72 -10.00
N PRO A 226 -17.86 -16.48 -10.79
CA PRO A 226 -18.53 -15.95 -11.97
C PRO A 226 -19.42 -14.78 -11.55
N SER A 227 -19.42 -13.71 -12.34
CA SER A 227 -20.14 -12.46 -12.07
C SER A 227 -21.65 -12.65 -11.83
N ALA A 228 -22.21 -13.80 -12.20
CA ALA A 228 -23.58 -14.19 -11.95
C ALA A 228 -23.90 -14.42 -10.45
N THR A 229 -22.92 -14.69 -9.58
CA THR A 229 -23.17 -14.87 -8.14
C THR A 229 -23.23 -13.57 -7.37
N SER A 230 -22.77 -12.45 -7.91
CA SER A 230 -22.90 -11.14 -7.28
C SER A 230 -24.34 -10.59 -7.34
N SER A 231 -25.16 -11.06 -8.28
CA SER A 231 -26.57 -10.68 -8.38
C SER A 231 -27.47 -11.38 -7.34
N ALA A 232 -27.02 -12.49 -6.74
CA ALA A 232 -27.77 -13.21 -5.72
C ALA A 232 -27.64 -12.60 -4.31
N ALA A 233 -26.66 -11.73 -4.07
CA ALA A 233 -26.47 -11.07 -2.78
C ALA A 233 -27.36 -9.82 -2.58
N CYS A 234 -28.10 -9.38 -3.62
CA CYS A 234 -29.06 -8.27 -3.54
C CYS A 234 -30.51 -8.77 -3.38
N ARG A 235 -30.76 -9.76 -2.54
CA ARG A 235 -32.13 -10.04 -2.09
C ARG A 235 -32.43 -9.14 -0.89
N PHE A 236 -33.05 -7.99 -1.17
CA PHE A 236 -33.79 -7.26 -0.15
C PHE A 236 -35.05 -8.02 0.21
N PRO A 237 -35.49 -8.05 1.50
CA PRO A 237 -36.74 -8.64 1.86
C PRO A 237 -37.88 -7.90 1.12
N ALA A 238 -38.84 -8.66 0.62
CA ALA A 238 -39.95 -8.17 -0.15
C ALA A 238 -40.82 -7.24 0.69
N THR A 239 -40.67 -5.95 0.53
CA THR A 239 -41.69 -4.95 0.83
C THR A 239 -42.32 -4.53 -0.49
N SER A 240 -43.63 -4.45 -0.51
CA SER A 240 -44.58 -4.40 -1.60
C SER A 240 -44.48 -3.16 -2.51
N ARG A 241 -43.33 -2.90 -3.15
CA ARG A 241 -43.19 -2.02 -4.31
C ARG A 241 -42.18 -2.61 -5.28
N PRO A 242 -42.47 -2.71 -6.58
CA PRO A 242 -41.46 -3.20 -7.55
C PRO A 242 -40.30 -2.23 -7.60
N PRO A 243 -39.04 -2.69 -7.45
CA PRO A 243 -37.89 -1.84 -7.65
C PRO A 243 -37.77 -1.51 -9.14
N ALA A 244 -37.48 -0.23 -9.43
CA ALA A 244 -36.97 0.17 -10.74
C ALA A 244 -35.78 -0.71 -11.08
N GLN A 245 -35.78 -1.26 -12.28
CA GLN A 245 -34.79 -2.20 -12.79
C GLN A 245 -33.38 -1.67 -12.54
N CYS A 246 -32.59 -2.41 -11.76
CA CYS A 246 -31.12 -2.23 -11.70
C CYS A 246 -30.55 -2.58 -13.08
N THR A 247 -30.49 -1.61 -13.98
CA THR A 247 -29.77 -1.74 -15.24
C THR A 247 -28.26 -1.76 -14.92
N ALA A 248 -27.58 -2.75 -15.47
CA ALA A 248 -26.14 -2.90 -15.40
C ALA A 248 -25.43 -1.57 -15.69
N TYR A 249 -24.47 -1.22 -14.85
CA TYR A 249 -23.65 -0.02 -14.97
C TYR A 249 -22.96 -0.02 -16.35
N ARG A 250 -23.46 0.78 -17.28
CA ARG A 250 -22.77 1.15 -18.50
C ARG A 250 -21.96 2.41 -18.22
N PRO A 251 -20.68 2.47 -18.60
CA PRO A 251 -19.95 3.72 -18.51
C PRO A 251 -20.65 4.76 -19.39
N CYS A 252 -20.92 5.95 -18.83
CA CYS A 252 -21.48 7.08 -19.55
C CYS A 252 -20.50 7.52 -20.67
N SER A 253 -20.75 7.10 -21.89
CA SER A 253 -20.19 7.76 -23.08
C SER A 253 -21.03 9.02 -23.32
N GLY A 254 -20.39 10.19 -23.21
CA GLY A 254 -20.92 11.55 -23.33
C GLY A 254 -22.16 11.75 -24.20
N ARG A 255 -23.33 11.64 -23.60
CA ARG A 255 -24.57 12.21 -24.15
C ARG A 255 -25.16 13.20 -23.12
N PRO A 256 -25.63 14.39 -23.56
CA PRO A 256 -26.25 15.36 -22.66
C PRO A 256 -27.61 14.80 -22.17
N GLY A 257 -27.80 14.81 -20.86
CA GLY A 257 -29.08 14.46 -20.23
C GLY A 257 -29.04 13.44 -19.10
N CYS A 258 -27.91 12.93 -18.66
CA CYS A 258 -27.82 11.98 -17.54
C CYS A 258 -27.57 12.74 -16.22
N ALA A 259 -28.64 13.08 -15.49
CA ALA A 259 -28.55 13.62 -14.14
C ALA A 259 -28.26 12.46 -13.16
N SER A 260 -27.00 12.27 -12.83
CA SER A 260 -26.56 11.43 -11.72
C SER A 260 -26.09 12.36 -10.59
N PRO A 261 -26.47 12.13 -9.32
CA PRO A 261 -26.04 12.96 -8.18
C PRO A 261 -24.53 12.96 -7.91
N TRP A 262 -23.75 12.23 -8.69
CA TRP A 262 -22.29 12.12 -8.59
C TRP A 262 -21.52 12.76 -9.75
N CYS A 263 -22.20 13.40 -10.69
CA CYS A 263 -21.57 14.22 -11.72
C CYS A 263 -21.65 15.70 -11.30
N ALA A 264 -20.58 16.22 -10.75
CA ALA A 264 -20.43 17.68 -10.59
C ALA A 264 -20.44 18.33 -11.97
N PRO A 265 -21.18 19.45 -12.19
CA PRO A 265 -21.15 20.16 -13.46
C PRO A 265 -19.75 20.71 -13.72
N ALA A 266 -19.23 20.49 -14.92
CA ALA A 266 -18.04 21.17 -15.39
C ALA A 266 -18.34 22.68 -15.37
N ALA A 267 -17.49 23.46 -14.68
CA ALA A 267 -17.54 24.90 -14.68
C ALA A 267 -17.32 25.38 -16.13
N THR A 268 -18.38 25.85 -16.79
CA THR A 268 -18.28 26.64 -18.00
C THR A 268 -17.72 27.99 -17.64
N GLY A 269 -16.44 28.23 -17.92
CA GLY A 269 -15.88 29.56 -17.95
C GLY A 269 -16.48 30.33 -19.12
N ALA A 270 -17.13 31.45 -18.84
CA ALA A 270 -17.49 32.44 -19.81
C ALA A 270 -16.78 33.76 -19.47
N ALA A 271 -16.11 34.29 -20.52
CA ALA A 271 -15.62 35.66 -20.74
C ALA A 271 -14.62 36.23 -19.73
#